data_26c75fa811226e34554c981bb48814bc
#
_entry.id   26c75fa811226e34554c981bb48814bc
#
_cell.length_a   1.000
_cell.length_b   1.000
_cell.length_c   1.000
_cell.angle_alpha   90.00
_cell.angle_beta   90.00
_cell.angle_gamma   90.00
#
_symmetry.space_group_name_H-M   'P 1'
#
loop_
_entity.id
_entity.type
_entity.pdbx_description
1 polymer ?
#
loop_
_entity_poly.entity_id
_entity_poly.type
_entity_poly.pdbx_seq_one_letter_code
_entity_poly.pdbx_strand_id
1 'polypeptide(L)'
;TDLKELGLWDSVMINDLKYYDGSVKGISRIPEDVKELYATAFDIEPRWLIDAASRRQKWIDQSQSLNLYIDEPNGKKLDIMYRMAWLRGLKTTYYLRSRSATTTEKSTISTGELNAVSANAQPEVQPQPNTTAPSACSVLDPDCDACQ
;
A
#
# COMPACT_ATOMS: atom_id res chain seq x y z
N THR A 1 -19.60 -13.56 -2.55
CA THR A 1 -20.82 -13.70 -3.36
C THR A 1 -20.52 -13.34 -4.79
N ASP A 2 -20.16 -12.14 -5.13
CA ASP A 2 -20.00 -11.60 -6.49
C ASP A 2 -19.02 -12.40 -7.37
N LEU A 3 -17.83 -12.74 -6.84
CA LEU A 3 -16.88 -13.58 -7.57
C LEU A 3 -17.41 -15.00 -7.86
N LYS A 4 -18.32 -15.52 -7.01
CA LYS A 4 -18.99 -16.81 -7.26
C LYS A 4 -20.05 -16.68 -8.35
N GLU A 5 -20.83 -15.61 -8.32
CA GLU A 5 -21.84 -15.31 -9.34
C GLU A 5 -21.22 -15.09 -10.72
N LEU A 6 -20.04 -14.47 -10.75
CA LEU A 6 -19.25 -14.30 -11.96
C LEU A 6 -18.50 -15.56 -12.41
N GLY A 7 -18.59 -16.67 -11.65
CA GLY A 7 -17.86 -17.91 -11.96
C GLY A 7 -16.34 -17.81 -11.81
N LEU A 8 -15.86 -16.79 -11.10
CA LEU A 8 -14.42 -16.53 -10.92
C LEU A 8 -13.85 -17.11 -9.62
N TRP A 9 -14.68 -17.69 -8.77
CA TRP A 9 -14.27 -18.24 -7.48
C TRP A 9 -13.71 -19.65 -7.62
N ASP A 10 -12.41 -19.74 -7.80
CA ASP A 10 -11.65 -20.98 -7.89
C ASP A 10 -10.39 -20.95 -6.98
N SER A 11 -9.61 -22.02 -6.97
CA SER A 11 -8.39 -22.12 -6.17
C SER A 11 -7.33 -21.10 -6.59
N VAL A 12 -7.30 -20.75 -7.88
CA VAL A 12 -6.39 -19.73 -8.41
C VAL A 12 -6.75 -18.36 -7.88
N MET A 13 -8.04 -17.99 -7.92
CA MET A 13 -8.52 -16.71 -7.36
C MET A 13 -8.19 -16.58 -5.87
N ILE A 14 -8.31 -17.67 -5.10
CA ILE A 14 -7.95 -17.67 -3.68
C ILE A 14 -6.44 -17.42 -3.50
N ASN A 15 -5.60 -17.99 -4.35
CA ASN A 15 -4.17 -17.77 -4.30
C ASN A 15 -3.81 -16.34 -4.72
N ASP A 16 -4.46 -15.80 -5.76
CA ASP A 16 -4.29 -14.42 -6.19
C ASP A 16 -4.65 -13.44 -5.08
N LEU A 17 -5.79 -13.63 -4.42
CA LEU A 17 -6.21 -12.80 -3.30
C LEU A 17 -5.23 -12.85 -2.12
N LYS A 18 -4.65 -14.02 -1.83
CA LYS A 18 -3.59 -14.14 -0.80
C LYS A 18 -2.31 -13.42 -1.22
N TYR A 19 -1.94 -13.55 -2.48
CA TYR A 19 -0.74 -12.89 -3.03
C TYR A 19 -0.84 -11.37 -2.95
N TYR A 20 -2.00 -10.80 -3.29
CA TYR A 20 -2.24 -9.36 -3.26
C TYR A 20 -2.79 -8.84 -1.92
N ASP A 21 -2.66 -9.61 -0.81
CA ASP A 21 -3.15 -9.23 0.53
C ASP A 21 -4.63 -8.81 0.57
N GLY A 22 -5.44 -9.44 -0.26
CA GLY A 22 -6.86 -9.16 -0.37
C GLY A 22 -7.22 -8.02 -1.34
N SER A 23 -6.24 -7.30 -1.91
CA SER A 23 -6.53 -6.34 -2.97
C SER A 23 -6.90 -7.06 -4.27
N VAL A 24 -7.98 -6.61 -4.89
CA VAL A 24 -8.44 -7.12 -6.20
C VAL A 24 -7.84 -6.34 -7.37
N LYS A 25 -7.15 -5.23 -7.11
CA LYS A 25 -6.67 -4.28 -8.10
C LYS A 25 -5.74 -4.90 -9.14
N GLY A 26 -4.80 -5.76 -8.69
CA GLY A 26 -3.81 -6.42 -9.53
C GLY A 26 -4.31 -7.66 -10.26
N ILE A 27 -5.54 -8.12 -10.02
CA ILE A 27 -6.07 -9.36 -10.58
C ILE A 27 -6.78 -9.08 -11.91
N SER A 28 -6.15 -9.44 -13.03
CA SER A 28 -6.65 -9.13 -14.39
C SER A 28 -7.98 -9.79 -14.73
N ARG A 29 -8.29 -10.93 -14.12
CA ARG A 29 -9.53 -11.69 -14.34
C ARG A 29 -10.78 -11.01 -13.78
N ILE A 30 -10.62 -10.07 -12.85
CA ILE A 30 -11.73 -9.38 -12.17
C ILE A 30 -12.14 -8.16 -13.02
N PRO A 31 -13.43 -7.96 -13.32
CA PRO A 31 -13.94 -6.78 -14.01
C PRO A 31 -13.66 -5.48 -13.24
N GLU A 32 -13.50 -4.38 -13.96
CA GLU A 32 -13.10 -3.08 -13.35
C GLU A 32 -14.15 -2.52 -12.38
N ASP A 33 -15.44 -2.70 -12.67
CA ASP A 33 -16.54 -2.30 -11.79
C ASP A 33 -16.47 -3.01 -10.44
N VAL A 34 -16.09 -4.29 -10.43
CA VAL A 34 -15.88 -5.08 -9.21
C VAL A 34 -14.61 -4.62 -8.48
N LYS A 35 -13.53 -4.28 -9.22
CA LYS A 35 -12.32 -3.73 -8.62
C LYS A 35 -12.56 -2.40 -7.91
N GLU A 36 -13.34 -1.52 -8.54
CA GLU A 36 -13.72 -0.24 -7.92
C GLU A 36 -14.55 -0.44 -6.65
N LEU A 37 -15.51 -1.37 -6.69
CA LEU A 37 -16.37 -1.67 -5.56
C LEU A 37 -15.60 -2.24 -4.36
N TYR A 38 -14.61 -3.08 -4.60
CA TYR A 38 -13.82 -3.78 -3.57
C TYR A 38 -12.42 -3.19 -3.38
N ALA A 39 -12.20 -1.92 -3.77
CA ALA A 39 -10.95 -1.21 -3.52
C ALA A 39 -10.61 -1.21 -2.02
N THR A 40 -9.39 -1.59 -1.69
CA THR A 40 -8.91 -1.56 -0.30
C THR A 40 -8.53 -0.14 0.13
N ALA A 41 -8.35 0.05 1.44
CA ALA A 41 -7.96 1.36 1.97
C ALA A 41 -6.62 1.87 1.40
N PHE A 42 -5.73 1.00 0.96
CA PHE A 42 -4.47 1.37 0.30
C PHE A 42 -4.64 1.69 -1.18
N ASP A 43 -5.70 1.20 -1.81
CA ASP A 43 -6.00 1.47 -3.22
C ASP A 43 -6.69 2.82 -3.42
N ILE A 44 -7.29 3.36 -2.35
CA ILE A 44 -8.02 4.63 -2.34
C ILE A 44 -7.05 5.77 -2.01
N GLU A 45 -7.08 6.85 -2.79
CA GLU A 45 -6.28 8.03 -2.48
C GLU A 45 -6.68 8.65 -1.13
N PRO A 46 -5.72 8.95 -0.24
CA PRO A 46 -5.98 9.51 1.08
C PRO A 46 -6.80 10.81 1.07
N ARG A 47 -6.73 11.57 -0.02
CA ARG A 47 -7.50 12.83 -0.17
C ARG A 47 -9.00 12.64 0.00
N TRP A 48 -9.54 11.52 -0.47
CA TRP A 48 -10.98 11.24 -0.35
C TRP A 48 -11.41 10.99 1.08
N LEU A 49 -10.55 10.34 1.87
CA LEU A 49 -10.79 10.16 3.30
C LEU A 49 -10.76 11.49 4.05
N ILE A 50 -9.80 12.36 3.71
CA ILE A 50 -9.67 13.71 4.29
C ILE A 50 -10.86 14.57 3.92
N ASP A 51 -11.28 14.59 2.67
CA ASP A 51 -12.44 15.34 2.22
C ASP A 51 -13.73 14.87 2.89
N ALA A 52 -13.94 13.56 2.99
CA ALA A 52 -15.09 13.01 3.69
C ALA A 52 -15.08 13.36 5.18
N ALA A 53 -13.92 13.31 5.84
CA ALA A 53 -13.75 13.70 7.23
C ALA A 53 -14.01 15.21 7.43
N SER A 54 -13.49 16.05 6.54
CA SER A 54 -13.70 17.51 6.56
C SER A 54 -15.18 17.86 6.47
N ARG A 55 -15.92 17.19 5.59
CA ARG A 55 -17.38 17.41 5.46
C ARG A 55 -18.13 17.08 6.73
N ARG A 56 -17.70 16.04 7.47
CA ARG A 56 -18.29 15.65 8.75
C ARG A 56 -17.86 16.56 9.89
N GLN A 57 -16.62 17.09 9.88
CA GLN A 57 -16.03 17.83 10.99
C GLN A 57 -16.82 19.06 11.38
N LYS A 58 -17.46 19.72 10.44
CA LYS A 58 -18.28 20.92 10.72
C LYS A 58 -19.57 20.61 11.52
N TRP A 59 -19.95 19.35 11.62
CA TRP A 59 -21.18 18.91 12.30
C TRP A 59 -20.93 18.22 13.64
N ILE A 60 -19.67 18.07 14.03
CA ILE A 60 -19.29 17.36 15.25
C ILE A 60 -18.32 18.23 16.07
N ASP A 61 -18.52 18.25 17.38
CA ASP A 61 -17.68 19.00 18.31
C ASP A 61 -16.35 18.28 18.57
N GLN A 62 -16.38 16.94 18.59
CA GLN A 62 -15.23 16.09 18.84
C GLN A 62 -14.29 16.02 17.63
N SER A 63 -13.06 15.67 17.89
CA SER A 63 -12.13 15.25 16.83
C SER A 63 -12.50 13.86 16.30
N GLN A 64 -12.12 13.60 15.04
CA GLN A 64 -12.33 12.28 14.43
C GLN A 64 -11.06 11.45 14.55
N SER A 65 -11.20 10.17 14.94
CA SER A 65 -10.10 9.18 14.89
C SER A 65 -9.88 8.72 13.45
N LEU A 66 -9.40 9.65 12.60
CA LEU A 66 -9.21 9.43 11.17
C LEU A 66 -7.92 8.67 10.92
N ASN A 67 -8.03 7.39 10.56
CA ASN A 67 -6.90 6.61 10.07
C ASN A 67 -6.60 6.98 8.62
N LEU A 68 -5.32 7.21 8.32
CA LEU A 68 -4.83 7.48 6.99
C LEU A 68 -4.03 6.28 6.48
N TYR A 69 -4.15 6.01 5.20
CA TYR A 69 -3.50 4.90 4.53
C TYR A 69 -2.68 5.44 3.37
N ILE A 70 -1.45 4.97 3.24
CA ILE A 70 -0.57 5.40 2.16
C ILE A 70 0.18 4.20 1.60
N ASP A 71 0.01 3.98 0.32
CA ASP A 71 0.84 3.07 -0.44
C ASP A 71 2.10 3.81 -0.90
N GLU A 72 3.26 3.16 -0.87
CA GLU A 72 4.54 3.76 -1.23
C GLU A 72 4.79 5.12 -0.53
N PRO A 73 5.01 5.13 0.78
CA PRO A 73 5.18 6.35 1.55
C PRO A 73 6.47 7.09 1.15
N ASN A 74 6.36 8.40 0.96
CA ASN A 74 7.50 9.29 0.82
C ASN A 74 7.21 10.65 1.47
N GLY A 75 8.25 11.41 1.77
CA GLY A 75 8.12 12.68 2.50
C GLY A 75 7.18 13.68 1.82
N LYS A 76 7.21 13.77 0.49
CA LYS A 76 6.33 14.67 -0.27
C LYS A 76 4.86 14.28 -0.17
N LYS A 77 4.54 12.99 -0.33
CA LYS A 77 3.16 12.48 -0.18
C LYS A 77 2.64 12.73 1.23
N LEU A 78 3.47 12.50 2.25
CA LEU A 78 3.13 12.74 3.65
C LEU A 78 2.87 14.22 3.93
N ASP A 79 3.74 15.12 3.49
CA ASP A 79 3.57 16.57 3.66
C ASP A 79 2.27 17.06 3.02
N ILE A 80 1.99 16.68 1.77
CA ILE A 80 0.75 17.05 1.06
C ILE A 80 -0.48 16.56 1.83
N MET A 81 -0.46 15.31 2.28
CA MET A 81 -1.58 14.70 2.98
C MET A 81 -1.90 15.40 4.31
N TYR A 82 -0.89 15.67 5.14
CA TYR A 82 -1.09 16.34 6.42
C TYR A 82 -1.42 17.82 6.26
N ARG A 83 -0.82 18.53 5.30
CA ARG A 83 -1.20 19.90 4.97
C ARG A 83 -2.65 19.98 4.50
N MET A 84 -3.08 19.04 3.66
CA MET A 84 -4.47 18.97 3.22
C MET A 84 -5.42 18.76 4.40
N ALA A 85 -5.10 17.84 5.31
CA ALA A 85 -5.91 17.59 6.50
C ALA A 85 -6.06 18.86 7.36
N TRP A 86 -4.98 19.59 7.57
CA TRP A 86 -4.98 20.84 8.31
C TRP A 86 -5.78 21.95 7.60
N LEU A 87 -5.50 22.17 6.31
CA LEU A 87 -6.20 23.21 5.51
C LEU A 87 -7.70 22.93 5.38
N ARG A 88 -8.11 21.67 5.44
CA ARG A 88 -9.51 21.24 5.42
C ARG A 88 -10.19 21.31 6.79
N GLY A 89 -9.51 21.83 7.81
CA GLY A 89 -10.06 22.07 9.14
C GLY A 89 -10.25 20.85 10.01
N LEU A 90 -9.50 19.76 9.77
CA LEU A 90 -9.52 18.62 10.66
C LEU A 90 -8.80 18.97 11.96
N LYS A 91 -9.41 18.66 13.10
CA LYS A 91 -8.82 18.87 14.43
C LYS A 91 -7.65 17.93 14.71
N THR A 92 -7.71 16.71 14.19
CA THR A 92 -6.66 15.70 14.34
C THR A 92 -6.78 14.62 13.25
N THR A 93 -5.71 13.86 13.10
CA THR A 93 -5.67 12.55 12.48
C THR A 93 -5.32 11.51 13.53
N TYR A 94 -5.35 10.21 13.21
CA TYR A 94 -5.01 9.17 14.15
C TYR A 94 -3.89 8.28 13.61
N TYR A 95 -4.12 7.01 13.31
CA TYR A 95 -3.07 6.17 12.79
C TYR A 95 -2.72 6.52 11.34
N LEU A 96 -1.43 6.54 11.05
CA LEU A 96 -0.92 6.44 9.70
C LEU A 96 -0.52 4.98 9.46
N ARG A 97 -1.09 4.37 8.44
CA ARG A 97 -0.76 3.02 8.01
C ARG A 97 -0.09 3.08 6.65
N SER A 98 1.09 2.48 6.55
CA SER A 98 1.84 2.39 5.29
C SER A 98 2.15 0.95 4.97
N ARG A 99 2.26 0.63 3.69
CA ARG A 99 2.87 -0.62 3.26
C ARG A 99 4.39 -0.50 3.37
N SER A 100 5.06 -1.63 3.66
CA SER A 100 6.52 -1.67 3.67
C SER A 100 7.07 -1.43 2.27
N ALA A 101 8.20 -0.73 2.17
CA ALA A 101 8.92 -0.57 0.91
C ALA A 101 9.53 -1.89 0.42
N THR A 102 9.71 -2.87 1.32
CA THR A 102 10.20 -4.20 0.98
C THR A 102 9.05 -5.16 0.82
N THR A 103 8.87 -5.68 -0.38
CA THR A 103 7.99 -6.82 -0.62
C THR A 103 8.59 -8.06 0.03
N THR A 104 7.92 -8.60 1.04
CA THR A 104 8.29 -9.92 1.58
C THR A 104 8.02 -10.94 0.47
N GLU A 105 9.00 -11.79 0.16
CA GLU A 105 8.77 -12.92 -0.73
C GLU A 105 7.62 -13.77 -0.18
N LYS A 106 6.52 -13.80 -0.91
CA LYS A 106 5.34 -14.56 -0.51
C LYS A 106 5.46 -15.97 -1.06
N SER A 107 6.02 -16.87 -0.26
CA SER A 107 6.19 -18.29 -0.60
C SER A 107 4.89 -19.10 -0.44
N THR A 108 3.76 -18.59 -0.90
CA THR A 108 2.48 -19.32 -0.81
C THR A 108 2.17 -20.19 -2.04
N ILE A 109 3.18 -20.48 -2.84
CA ILE A 109 2.99 -21.30 -4.04
C ILE A 109 3.32 -22.74 -3.69
N SER A 110 2.33 -23.53 -3.33
CA SER A 110 2.47 -24.97 -3.24
C SER A 110 2.36 -25.70 -4.60
N THR A 111 1.97 -25.02 -5.68
CA THR A 111 1.66 -25.64 -6.97
C THR A 111 2.03 -24.84 -8.22
N GLY A 112 2.86 -23.82 -8.16
CA GLY A 112 3.44 -23.19 -9.36
C GLY A 112 2.48 -22.47 -10.34
N GLU A 113 1.19 -22.40 -10.05
CA GLU A 113 0.19 -21.78 -10.91
C GLU A 113 -0.30 -20.45 -10.31
N LEU A 114 0.44 -19.38 -10.59
CA LEU A 114 -0.05 -18.01 -10.44
C LEU A 114 -0.56 -17.54 -11.81
N ASN A 115 -1.87 -17.52 -11.98
CA ASN A 115 -2.46 -17.03 -13.24
C ASN A 115 -2.48 -15.49 -13.35
N ALA A 116 -2.27 -14.76 -12.26
CA ALA A 116 -2.22 -13.31 -12.27
C ALA A 116 -0.87 -12.75 -12.70
N VAL A 117 0.21 -13.50 -12.53
CA VAL A 117 1.53 -13.12 -13.03
C VAL A 117 1.77 -13.89 -14.30
N SER A 118 1.86 -13.19 -15.44
CA SER A 118 2.21 -13.82 -16.71
C SER A 118 3.49 -14.65 -16.53
N ALA A 119 3.46 -15.94 -16.87
CA ALA A 119 4.62 -16.85 -16.77
C ALA A 119 5.86 -16.37 -17.58
N ASN A 120 5.69 -15.31 -18.38
CA ASN A 120 6.75 -14.65 -19.15
C ASN A 120 7.30 -13.37 -18.50
N ALA A 121 6.83 -12.98 -17.34
CA ALA A 121 7.53 -11.97 -16.54
C ALA A 121 8.77 -12.66 -15.92
N GLN A 122 9.79 -12.88 -16.72
CA GLN A 122 11.14 -13.04 -16.18
C GLN A 122 11.38 -11.81 -15.29
N PRO A 123 11.81 -11.99 -14.02
CA PRO A 123 12.30 -10.84 -13.27
C PRO A 123 13.43 -10.27 -14.12
N GLU A 124 13.24 -9.08 -14.62
CA GLU A 124 14.31 -8.27 -15.15
C GLU A 124 15.25 -8.06 -13.96
N VAL A 125 16.28 -8.91 -13.89
CA VAL A 125 17.37 -8.72 -12.94
C VAL A 125 18.06 -7.45 -13.43
N GLN A 126 17.57 -6.31 -12.93
CA GLN A 126 18.33 -5.09 -13.01
C GLN A 126 19.67 -5.38 -12.34
N PRO A 127 20.79 -5.17 -13.00
CA PRO A 127 22.08 -5.28 -12.36
C PRO A 127 22.06 -4.33 -11.17
N GLN A 128 22.00 -4.88 -9.98
CA GLN A 128 22.19 -4.07 -8.78
C GLN A 128 23.55 -3.41 -8.90
N PRO A 129 23.64 -2.08 -8.81
CA PRO A 129 24.94 -1.46 -8.61
C PRO A 129 25.52 -2.12 -7.35
N ASN A 130 26.74 -2.63 -7.46
CA ASN A 130 27.50 -3.15 -6.33
C ASN A 130 27.60 -2.04 -5.27
N THR A 131 26.59 -1.92 -4.46
CA THR A 131 26.71 -1.23 -3.19
C THR A 131 27.42 -2.19 -2.26
N THR A 132 28.74 -2.01 -2.15
CA THR A 132 29.50 -2.43 -0.99
C THR A 132 28.62 -2.12 0.24
N ALA A 133 28.27 -3.15 0.98
CA ALA A 133 27.51 -2.99 2.23
C ALA A 133 28.16 -1.86 3.04
N PRO A 134 27.38 -0.88 3.55
CA PRO A 134 27.97 0.16 4.38
C PRO A 134 28.63 -0.53 5.56
N SER A 135 29.92 -0.29 5.75
CA SER A 135 30.63 -0.77 6.92
C SER A 135 29.90 -0.26 8.15
N ALA A 136 29.62 -1.16 9.09
CA ALA A 136 28.94 -0.79 10.33
C ALA A 136 29.64 0.42 10.95
N CYS A 137 28.86 1.47 11.31
CA CYS A 137 29.37 2.63 12.00
C CYS A 137 30.16 2.22 13.24
N SER A 138 31.43 2.58 13.27
CA SER A 138 32.24 2.45 14.48
C SER A 138 32.03 3.68 15.36
N VAL A 139 31.61 3.48 16.59
CA VAL A 139 31.42 4.56 17.59
C VAL A 139 32.72 5.34 17.85
N LEU A 140 33.86 4.87 17.36
CA LEU A 140 35.19 5.45 17.54
C LEU A 140 35.71 6.18 16.28
N ASP A 141 34.92 6.30 15.24
CA ASP A 141 35.33 7.01 14.02
C ASP A 141 34.72 8.42 13.99
N PRO A 142 35.55 9.48 14.26
CA PRO A 142 35.08 10.85 14.31
C PRO A 142 34.67 11.45 12.96
N ASP A 143 35.02 10.79 11.85
CA ASP A 143 34.75 11.25 10.49
C ASP A 143 33.61 10.47 9.78
N CYS A 144 32.77 9.74 10.54
CA CYS A 144 31.67 8.98 9.99
C CYS A 144 30.48 9.89 9.61
N ASP A 145 30.30 10.13 8.32
CA ASP A 145 29.20 10.95 7.76
C ASP A 145 27.78 10.38 7.97
N ALA A 146 27.66 9.13 8.44
CA ALA A 146 26.37 8.48 8.64
C ALA A 146 25.65 8.90 9.94
N CYS A 147 26.30 9.66 10.81
CA CYS A 147 25.80 10.13 12.12
C CYS A 147 25.62 11.65 12.24
N GLN A 148 25.69 12.40 11.13
CA GLN A 148 25.41 13.85 11.12
C GLN A 148 23.98 14.15 10.70
#